data_a4d79017f29bbfa30607013d7fa106be
#
_entry.id   a4d79017f29bbfa30607013d7fa106be
#
_cell.length_a   1.000
_cell.length_b   1.000
_cell.length_c   1.000
_cell.angle_alpha   90.00
_cell.angle_beta   90.00
_cell.angle_gamma   90.00
#
_symmetry.space_group_name_H-M   'P 1'
#
loop_
_entity.id
_entity.type
_entity.pdbx_description
1 polymer ?
#
loop_
_entity_poly.entity_id
_entity_poly.type
_entity_poly.pdbx_seq_one_letter_code
_entity_poly.pdbx_strand_id
1 'polypeptide(L)'
;MALTTDIWAVTPSFSAGLYRAGAAISGAGDITLLTNQPLDNGAGYQILFTCAGDATAATFTITGYKVGDLTQSVTTETVAGVDATTATSTNYYSRVTSISSDAAVATNVSIGNAIADGTALPRARMKGFYFVGSAGAGSVTLTLNGNAASDRVLLSIATPAAVESQQMALPGDGILINGNDALASFGVLTQTAAVTSLTVFCG
;
A
#
# COMPACT_ATOMS: atom_id res chain seq x y z
N MET A 1 -6.09 -35.16 -11.66
CA MET A 1 -5.21 -34.00 -11.76
C MET A 1 -5.52 -33.14 -10.56
N ALA A 2 -4.68 -33.11 -9.54
CA ALA A 2 -4.88 -32.25 -8.39
C ALA A 2 -4.54 -30.81 -8.83
N LEU A 3 -5.53 -29.92 -8.79
CA LEU A 3 -5.28 -28.50 -8.91
C LEU A 3 -4.57 -28.07 -7.64
N THR A 4 -3.25 -27.92 -7.71
CA THR A 4 -2.50 -27.21 -6.66
C THR A 4 -2.94 -25.76 -6.74
N THR A 5 -3.78 -25.35 -5.81
CA THR A 5 -4.09 -23.93 -5.62
C THR A 5 -2.84 -23.33 -4.96
N ASP A 6 -2.07 -22.57 -5.72
CA ASP A 6 -0.94 -21.84 -5.15
C ASP A 6 -1.49 -20.80 -4.18
N ILE A 7 -1.30 -21.04 -2.89
CA ILE A 7 -1.62 -20.07 -1.84
C ILE A 7 -0.37 -19.23 -1.61
N TRP A 8 -0.52 -17.93 -1.74
CA TRP A 8 0.51 -16.96 -1.44
C TRP A 8 0.07 -16.03 -0.31
N ALA A 9 1.03 -15.44 0.38
CA ALA A 9 0.78 -14.57 1.51
C ALA A 9 1.26 -13.15 1.23
N VAL A 10 0.51 -12.16 1.74
CA VAL A 10 0.91 -10.76 1.80
C VAL A 10 0.99 -10.35 3.26
N THR A 11 2.15 -9.87 3.66
CA THR A 11 2.37 -9.31 4.99
C THR A 11 2.68 -7.82 4.86
N PRO A 12 1.69 -6.94 5.07
CA PRO A 12 1.91 -5.50 5.02
C PRO A 12 2.97 -5.04 6.01
N SER A 13 3.79 -4.10 5.57
CA SER A 13 4.80 -3.43 6.41
C SER A 13 4.77 -1.94 6.11
N PHE A 14 4.67 -1.12 7.14
CA PHE A 14 4.52 0.32 7.00
C PHE A 14 5.73 1.04 7.56
N SER A 15 6.30 1.93 6.75
CA SER A 15 7.43 2.75 7.12
C SER A 15 7.48 4.02 6.26
N ALA A 16 7.58 5.17 6.89
CA ALA A 16 7.76 6.44 6.19
C ALA A 16 9.07 6.51 5.37
N GLY A 17 10.01 5.62 5.61
CA GLY A 17 11.29 5.51 4.90
C GLY A 17 11.45 4.23 4.06
N LEU A 18 10.38 3.51 3.75
CA LEU A 18 10.43 2.22 3.06
C LEU A 18 11.21 2.27 1.74
N TYR A 19 10.99 3.31 0.93
CA TYR A 19 11.67 3.51 -0.36
C TYR A 19 12.92 4.36 -0.22
N ARG A 20 12.94 5.32 0.70
CA ARG A 20 14.07 6.22 0.97
C ARG A 20 14.02 6.74 2.40
N ALA A 21 15.10 6.58 3.13
CA ALA A 21 15.29 7.26 4.41
C ALA A 21 15.39 8.77 4.22
N GLY A 22 15.05 9.54 5.27
CA GLY A 22 15.03 11.00 5.22
C GLY A 22 16.40 11.59 4.92
N ALA A 23 16.51 12.30 3.80
CA ALA A 23 17.70 13.05 3.41
C ALA A 23 17.31 14.20 2.47
N ALA A 24 18.14 15.24 2.38
CA ALA A 24 17.98 16.33 1.41
C ALA A 24 18.13 15.81 -0.03
N ILE A 25 17.48 16.50 -0.96
CA ILE A 25 17.58 16.21 -2.40
C ILE A 25 18.47 17.30 -3.01
N SER A 26 19.62 16.91 -3.52
CA SER A 26 20.66 17.84 -3.96
C SER A 26 20.38 18.60 -5.25
N GLY A 27 19.43 18.13 -6.06
CA GLY A 27 19.07 18.73 -7.34
C GLY A 27 17.91 18.00 -8.02
N ALA A 28 17.54 18.51 -9.19
CA ALA A 28 16.59 17.82 -10.07
C ALA A 28 17.19 16.49 -10.56
N GLY A 29 16.34 15.47 -10.69
CA GLY A 29 16.72 14.16 -11.21
C GLY A 29 16.21 13.00 -10.38
N ASP A 30 16.70 11.81 -10.70
CA ASP A 30 16.28 10.57 -10.07
C ASP A 30 16.74 10.45 -8.62
N ILE A 31 15.85 9.98 -7.78
CA ILE A 31 16.08 9.71 -6.37
C ILE A 31 16.44 8.23 -6.21
N THR A 32 17.57 7.95 -5.52
CA THR A 32 17.99 6.57 -5.22
C THR A 32 17.00 5.92 -4.26
N LEU A 33 16.45 4.78 -4.63
CA LEU A 33 15.49 4.01 -3.85
C LEU A 33 16.15 2.82 -3.15
N LEU A 34 15.71 2.52 -1.93
CA LEU A 34 16.13 1.34 -1.16
C LEU A 34 15.48 0.06 -1.69
N THR A 35 14.26 0.17 -2.19
CA THR A 35 13.50 -0.92 -2.81
C THR A 35 12.60 -0.36 -3.91
N ASN A 36 12.25 -1.20 -4.86
CA ASN A 36 11.29 -0.90 -5.92
C ASN A 36 10.08 -1.84 -5.91
N GLN A 37 10.14 -2.91 -5.14
CA GLN A 37 9.10 -3.93 -5.01
C GLN A 37 8.88 -4.23 -3.51
N PRO A 38 8.08 -3.39 -2.81
CA PRO A 38 7.93 -3.50 -1.36
C PRO A 38 7.13 -4.72 -0.91
N LEU A 39 6.32 -5.29 -1.80
CA LEU A 39 5.51 -6.48 -1.56
C LEU A 39 5.59 -7.44 -2.74
N ASP A 40 5.42 -8.73 -2.45
CA ASP A 40 5.33 -9.79 -3.45
C ASP A 40 3.92 -9.89 -4.06
N ASN A 41 3.81 -10.65 -5.14
CA ASN A 41 2.55 -11.07 -5.75
C ASN A 41 1.66 -9.93 -6.25
N GLY A 42 2.24 -8.79 -6.61
CA GLY A 42 1.53 -7.66 -7.20
C GLY A 42 0.73 -6.81 -6.23
N ALA A 43 0.81 -7.07 -4.94
CA ALA A 43 0.30 -6.17 -3.91
C ALA A 43 1.17 -4.90 -3.81
N GLY A 44 0.64 -3.82 -3.25
CA GLY A 44 1.39 -2.58 -3.17
C GLY A 44 0.78 -1.50 -2.29
N TYR A 45 1.41 -0.33 -2.33
CA TYR A 45 1.09 0.81 -1.49
C TYR A 45 0.92 2.10 -2.28
N GLN A 46 0.22 3.07 -1.69
CA GLN A 46 0.40 4.46 -2.04
C GLN A 46 1.78 4.94 -1.58
N ILE A 47 2.36 5.86 -2.32
CA ILE A 47 3.69 6.42 -2.01
C ILE A 47 3.49 7.67 -1.15
N LEU A 48 4.05 7.62 0.05
CA LEU A 48 4.03 8.72 1.03
C LEU A 48 5.34 9.49 0.97
N PHE A 49 5.27 10.79 0.77
CA PHE A 49 6.38 11.72 0.92
C PHE A 49 6.22 12.42 2.27
N THR A 50 7.23 12.32 3.14
CA THR A 50 7.27 13.03 4.42
C THR A 50 8.38 14.08 4.35
N CYS A 51 7.99 15.34 4.32
CA CYS A 51 8.90 16.48 4.26
C CYS A 51 9.13 17.04 5.67
N ALA A 52 10.37 17.14 6.11
CA ALA A 52 10.71 17.66 7.44
C ALA A 52 10.68 19.21 7.50
N GLY A 53 10.52 19.88 6.38
CA GLY A 53 10.41 21.32 6.23
C GLY A 53 9.93 21.65 4.83
N ASP A 54 10.14 22.88 4.36
CA ASP A 54 9.63 23.36 3.10
C ASP A 54 10.20 22.62 1.88
N ALA A 55 9.33 21.96 1.15
CA ALA A 55 9.57 21.28 -0.12
C ALA A 55 8.60 21.76 -1.21
N THR A 56 7.85 22.86 -0.97
CA THR A 56 6.76 23.33 -1.86
C THR A 56 7.23 23.76 -3.25
N ALA A 57 8.53 24.05 -3.42
CA ALA A 57 9.12 24.38 -4.71
C ALA A 57 9.41 23.15 -5.58
N ALA A 58 9.27 21.92 -5.04
CA ALA A 58 9.55 20.69 -5.75
C ALA A 58 8.28 19.93 -6.12
N THR A 59 8.34 19.22 -7.25
CA THR A 59 7.35 18.23 -7.67
C THR A 59 8.03 16.88 -7.80
N PHE A 60 7.47 15.88 -7.14
CA PHE A 60 7.96 14.51 -7.23
C PHE A 60 7.21 13.77 -8.32
N THR A 61 7.94 13.11 -9.22
CA THR A 61 7.37 12.27 -10.27
C THR A 61 7.63 10.81 -9.96
N ILE A 62 6.56 10.04 -9.80
CA ILE A 62 6.59 8.59 -9.58
C ILE A 62 6.34 7.91 -10.91
N THR A 63 7.19 6.95 -11.28
CA THR A 63 6.99 6.07 -12.45
C THR A 63 6.98 4.62 -11.97
N GLY A 64 5.98 3.85 -12.38
CA GLY A 64 5.86 2.48 -11.89
C GLY A 64 4.65 1.74 -12.44
N TYR A 65 4.36 0.60 -11.86
CA TYR A 65 3.24 -0.28 -12.18
C TYR A 65 2.19 -0.21 -11.09
N LYS A 66 0.93 0.06 -11.45
CA LYS A 66 -0.18 0.10 -10.50
C LYS A 66 -0.61 -1.31 -10.10
N VAL A 67 -1.10 -1.42 -8.87
CA VAL A 67 -1.76 -2.64 -8.41
C VAL A 67 -3.02 -2.87 -9.24
N GLY A 68 -3.22 -4.12 -9.67
CA GLY A 68 -4.42 -4.53 -10.41
C GLY A 68 -4.50 -4.04 -11.85
N ASP A 69 -3.50 -3.37 -12.37
CA ASP A 69 -3.45 -2.99 -13.78
C ASP A 69 -3.28 -4.24 -14.66
N LEU A 70 -4.37 -4.62 -15.35
CA LEU A 70 -4.39 -5.79 -16.22
C LEU A 70 -3.55 -5.60 -17.48
N THR A 71 -3.25 -4.37 -17.86
CA THR A 71 -2.43 -4.05 -19.04
C THR A 71 -0.94 -4.05 -18.72
N GLN A 72 -0.58 -4.03 -17.41
CA GLN A 72 0.79 -3.90 -16.93
C GLN A 72 1.54 -2.71 -17.57
N SER A 73 0.84 -1.62 -17.74
CA SER A 73 1.39 -0.40 -18.33
C SER A 73 2.14 0.41 -17.28
N VAL A 74 3.25 0.99 -17.68
CA VAL A 74 3.96 1.96 -16.84
C VAL A 74 3.10 3.21 -16.70
N THR A 75 2.87 3.61 -15.46
CA THR A 75 2.10 4.79 -15.10
C THR A 75 3.04 5.83 -14.49
N THR A 76 2.81 7.08 -14.84
CA THR A 76 3.50 8.23 -14.25
C THR A 76 2.49 9.09 -13.49
N GLU A 77 2.85 9.51 -12.28
CA GLU A 77 2.06 10.39 -11.41
C GLU A 77 2.95 11.45 -10.79
N THR A 78 2.44 12.66 -10.63
CA THR A 78 3.13 13.75 -9.95
C THR A 78 2.50 14.03 -8.59
N VAL A 79 3.35 14.27 -7.59
CA VAL A 79 2.96 14.67 -6.23
C VAL A 79 3.68 15.96 -5.90
N ALA A 80 2.93 17.02 -5.57
CA ALA A 80 3.51 18.28 -5.16
C ALA A 80 4.20 18.14 -3.79
N GLY A 81 5.36 18.75 -3.66
CA GLY A 81 6.03 18.88 -2.36
C GLY A 81 5.23 19.76 -1.40
N VAL A 82 5.41 19.54 -0.12
CA VAL A 82 4.67 20.20 0.97
C VAL A 82 5.61 20.77 2.03
N ASP A 83 5.15 21.64 2.88
CA ASP A 83 5.94 22.21 3.97
C ASP A 83 5.63 21.49 5.28
N ALA A 84 6.69 20.91 5.89
CA ALA A 84 6.70 20.27 7.20
C ALA A 84 5.52 19.30 7.45
N THR A 85 5.09 18.57 6.39
CA THR A 85 3.97 17.63 6.44
C THR A 85 4.14 16.50 5.43
N THR A 86 3.07 15.78 5.13
CA THR A 86 3.06 14.63 4.22
C THR A 86 2.21 14.87 2.99
N ALA A 87 2.63 14.28 1.86
CA ALA A 87 1.84 14.18 0.64
C ALA A 87 1.84 12.72 0.17
N THR A 88 0.70 12.24 -0.34
CA THR A 88 0.52 10.84 -0.73
C THR A 88 0.09 10.76 -2.20
N SER A 89 0.60 9.77 -2.92
CA SER A 89 0.14 9.46 -4.28
C SER A 89 -1.33 9.03 -4.29
N THR A 90 -2.02 9.26 -5.39
CA THR A 90 -3.39 8.76 -5.60
C THR A 90 -3.39 7.26 -5.94
N ASN A 91 -2.39 6.82 -6.72
CA ASN A 91 -2.31 5.43 -7.16
C ASN A 91 -1.59 4.54 -6.14
N TYR A 92 -1.99 3.25 -6.12
CA TYR A 92 -1.28 2.19 -5.43
C TYR A 92 -0.30 1.53 -6.39
N TYR A 93 0.98 1.43 -6.00
CA TYR A 93 2.05 0.88 -6.81
C TYR A 93 2.49 -0.49 -6.29
N SER A 94 2.45 -1.50 -7.15
CA SER A 94 3.05 -2.82 -6.90
C SER A 94 4.56 -2.80 -7.13
N ARG A 95 5.01 -1.93 -8.06
CA ARG A 95 6.42 -1.72 -8.35
C ARG A 95 6.65 -0.28 -8.76
N VAL A 96 7.65 0.35 -8.15
CA VAL A 96 8.15 1.68 -8.53
C VAL A 96 9.40 1.51 -9.38
N THR A 97 9.43 2.07 -10.58
CA THR A 97 10.62 2.03 -11.46
C THR A 97 11.58 3.15 -11.12
N SER A 98 11.04 4.36 -10.94
CA SER A 98 11.81 5.52 -10.50
C SER A 98 10.93 6.52 -9.76
N ILE A 99 11.56 7.32 -8.92
CA ILE A 99 11.01 8.56 -8.37
C ILE A 99 12.03 9.64 -8.65
N SER A 100 11.59 10.76 -9.20
CA SER A 100 12.44 11.92 -9.46
C SER A 100 11.87 13.17 -8.81
N SER A 101 12.73 14.17 -8.61
CA SER A 101 12.35 15.52 -8.21
C SER A 101 12.72 16.49 -9.33
N ASP A 102 11.90 17.51 -9.56
CA ASP A 102 12.20 18.57 -10.52
C ASP A 102 13.08 19.68 -9.95
N ALA A 103 13.29 19.70 -8.63
CA ALA A 103 14.10 20.68 -7.93
C ALA A 103 14.89 20.08 -6.75
N ALA A 104 15.89 20.82 -6.28
CA ALA A 104 16.56 20.55 -5.02
C ALA A 104 15.62 20.80 -3.84
N VAL A 105 15.73 19.98 -2.79
CA VAL A 105 15.01 20.16 -1.52
C VAL A 105 16.04 20.12 -0.39
N ALA A 106 16.21 21.25 0.27
CA ALA A 106 17.22 21.40 1.33
C ALA A 106 16.85 20.66 2.63
N THR A 107 15.58 20.42 2.86
CA THR A 107 15.06 19.67 4.00
C THR A 107 15.08 18.16 3.74
N ASN A 108 15.03 17.38 4.80
CA ASN A 108 14.94 15.93 4.67
C ASN A 108 13.57 15.51 4.11
N VAL A 109 13.61 14.70 3.06
CA VAL A 109 12.45 14.04 2.48
C VAL A 109 12.62 12.53 2.62
N SER A 110 11.73 11.87 3.35
CA SER A 110 11.60 10.42 3.34
C SER A 110 10.47 9.99 2.42
N ILE A 111 10.64 8.82 1.81
CA ILE A 111 9.67 8.25 0.87
C ILE A 111 9.32 6.84 1.35
N GLY A 112 8.03 6.60 1.58
CA GLY A 112 7.58 5.32 2.12
C GLY A 112 6.09 5.10 1.94
N ASN A 113 5.46 4.59 2.97
CA ASN A 113 4.02 4.32 3.03
C ASN A 113 3.50 4.56 4.45
N ALA A 114 2.19 4.69 4.61
CA ALA A 114 1.54 4.84 5.91
C ALA A 114 0.46 3.78 6.13
N ILE A 115 0.25 3.43 7.40
CA ILE A 115 -0.78 2.46 7.79
C ILE A 115 -2.19 2.97 7.43
N ALA A 116 -2.41 4.28 7.47
CA ALA A 116 -3.70 4.91 7.16
C ALA A 116 -4.10 4.73 5.69
N ASP A 117 -3.13 4.63 4.78
CA ASP A 117 -3.37 4.48 3.35
C ASP A 117 -3.68 3.03 2.96
N GLY A 118 -3.36 2.08 3.84
CA GLY A 118 -3.61 0.66 3.63
C GLY A 118 -2.70 -0.01 2.61
N THR A 119 -3.06 -1.24 2.26
CA THR A 119 -2.35 -2.09 1.28
C THR A 119 -3.31 -2.51 0.19
N ALA A 120 -2.98 -2.25 -1.06
CA ALA A 120 -3.76 -2.76 -2.19
C ALA A 120 -3.38 -4.20 -2.50
N LEU A 121 -4.40 -5.06 -2.58
CA LEU A 121 -4.30 -6.46 -2.99
C LEU A 121 -4.81 -6.59 -4.43
N PRO A 122 -4.07 -7.24 -5.34
CA PRO A 122 -4.52 -7.45 -6.71
C PRO A 122 -5.75 -8.36 -6.75
N ARG A 123 -6.33 -8.54 -7.93
CA ARG A 123 -7.40 -9.50 -8.14
C ARG A 123 -6.96 -10.89 -7.69
N ALA A 124 -7.62 -11.43 -6.67
CA ALA A 124 -7.33 -12.72 -6.06
C ALA A 124 -8.53 -13.23 -5.26
N ARG A 125 -8.45 -14.43 -4.74
CA ARG A 125 -9.35 -14.92 -3.69
C ARG A 125 -8.67 -14.90 -2.35
N MET A 126 -9.16 -14.08 -1.42
CA MET A 126 -8.69 -14.11 -0.03
C MET A 126 -9.21 -15.37 0.64
N LYS A 127 -8.30 -16.24 1.06
CA LYS A 127 -8.60 -17.53 1.70
C LYS A 127 -8.64 -17.44 3.22
N GLY A 128 -7.95 -16.46 3.78
CA GLY A 128 -7.89 -16.25 5.22
C GLY A 128 -6.89 -15.18 5.59
N PHE A 129 -6.75 -14.96 6.87
CA PHE A 129 -5.75 -14.05 7.41
C PHE A 129 -5.32 -14.49 8.81
N TYR A 130 -4.17 -13.99 9.19
CA TYR A 130 -3.62 -14.07 10.54
C TYR A 130 -3.25 -12.65 10.98
N PHE A 131 -3.62 -12.29 12.19
CA PHE A 131 -3.20 -11.01 12.75
C PHE A 131 -2.82 -11.12 14.22
N VAL A 132 -2.00 -10.17 14.66
CA VAL A 132 -1.62 -9.96 16.06
C VAL A 132 -2.11 -8.57 16.46
N GLY A 133 -2.97 -8.52 17.49
CA GLY A 133 -3.44 -7.28 18.09
C GLY A 133 -2.44 -6.72 19.10
N SER A 134 -2.62 -5.46 19.47
CA SER A 134 -2.00 -4.82 20.63
C SER A 134 -3.04 -4.60 21.72
N ALA A 135 -2.64 -3.97 22.83
CA ALA A 135 -3.53 -3.69 23.97
C ALA A 135 -4.70 -2.72 23.69
N GLY A 136 -4.88 -2.25 22.48
CA GLY A 136 -5.98 -1.37 22.05
C GLY A 136 -6.97 -2.08 21.12
N ALA A 137 -8.24 -1.68 21.15
CA ALA A 137 -9.21 -2.12 20.18
C ALA A 137 -8.80 -1.65 18.76
N GLY A 138 -8.84 -2.54 17.80
CA GLY A 138 -8.47 -2.27 16.43
C GLY A 138 -9.45 -2.86 15.42
N SER A 139 -9.17 -2.67 14.15
CA SER A 139 -9.92 -3.29 13.07
C SER A 139 -9.06 -3.57 11.85
N VAL A 140 -9.47 -4.57 11.09
CA VAL A 140 -9.00 -4.88 9.75
C VAL A 140 -10.18 -4.81 8.82
N THR A 141 -10.08 -4.01 7.75
CA THR A 141 -11.17 -3.84 6.77
C THR A 141 -10.65 -4.07 5.37
N LEU A 142 -11.35 -4.85 4.57
CA LEU A 142 -11.11 -5.04 3.15
C LEU A 142 -12.22 -4.33 2.37
N THR A 143 -11.85 -3.37 1.54
CA THR A 143 -12.76 -2.61 0.69
C THR A 143 -12.39 -2.85 -0.77
N LEU A 144 -13.39 -3.14 -1.62
CA LEU A 144 -13.17 -3.12 -3.06
C LEU A 144 -12.88 -1.68 -3.50
N ASN A 145 -11.85 -1.52 -4.32
CA ASN A 145 -11.55 -0.24 -4.90
C ASN A 145 -12.63 0.15 -5.91
N GLY A 146 -13.29 1.25 -5.63
CA GLY A 146 -14.10 2.02 -6.55
C GLY A 146 -13.68 3.48 -6.45
N ASN A 147 -14.39 4.40 -7.08
CA ASN A 147 -14.34 5.77 -6.64
C ASN A 147 -15.11 5.85 -5.30
N ALA A 148 -14.82 6.83 -4.46
CA ALA A 148 -15.31 6.95 -3.07
C ALA A 148 -16.84 6.75 -2.88
N ALA A 149 -17.64 6.90 -3.93
CA ALA A 149 -19.10 6.69 -3.91
C ALA A 149 -19.51 5.24 -4.16
N SER A 150 -18.61 4.38 -4.64
CA SER A 150 -18.87 2.98 -5.01
C SER A 150 -18.01 1.97 -4.25
N ASP A 151 -17.21 2.43 -3.30
CA ASP A 151 -16.39 1.56 -2.45
C ASP A 151 -17.29 0.61 -1.67
N ARG A 152 -16.99 -0.66 -1.76
CA ARG A 152 -17.76 -1.73 -1.11
C ARG A 152 -16.90 -2.45 -0.09
N VAL A 153 -17.27 -2.35 1.17
CA VAL A 153 -16.65 -3.15 2.24
C VAL A 153 -17.04 -4.62 2.04
N LEU A 154 -16.05 -5.47 1.83
CA LEU A 154 -16.21 -6.92 1.72
C LEU A 154 -16.08 -7.60 3.07
N LEU A 155 -15.22 -7.08 3.92
CA LEU A 155 -14.90 -7.66 5.23
C LEU A 155 -14.54 -6.52 6.18
N SER A 156 -15.07 -6.58 7.40
CA SER A 156 -14.65 -5.73 8.50
C SER A 156 -14.62 -6.58 9.77
N ILE A 157 -13.46 -6.59 10.44
CA ILE A 157 -13.23 -7.40 11.63
C ILE A 157 -12.73 -6.47 12.72
N ALA A 158 -13.42 -6.49 13.87
CA ALA A 158 -12.92 -5.86 15.09
C ALA A 158 -11.90 -6.80 15.76
N THR A 159 -10.77 -6.28 16.18
CA THR A 159 -9.81 -7.02 16.99
C THR A 159 -10.12 -6.83 18.47
N PRO A 160 -9.90 -7.84 19.32
CA PRO A 160 -10.05 -7.68 20.76
C PRO A 160 -9.06 -6.64 21.30
N ALA A 161 -9.41 -5.99 22.40
CA ALA A 161 -8.56 -5.04 23.10
C ALA A 161 -7.49 -5.72 23.98
N ALA A 162 -6.89 -6.79 23.46
CA ALA A 162 -5.87 -7.59 24.12
C ALA A 162 -4.74 -7.94 23.16
N VAL A 163 -3.55 -8.23 23.71
CA VAL A 163 -2.42 -8.74 22.92
C VAL A 163 -2.70 -10.21 22.60
N GLU A 164 -3.41 -10.43 21.52
CA GLU A 164 -3.82 -11.77 21.06
C GLU A 164 -3.51 -11.95 19.58
N SER A 165 -3.23 -13.18 19.21
CA SER A 165 -3.15 -13.58 17.81
C SER A 165 -4.42 -14.32 17.41
N GLN A 166 -4.93 -13.99 16.25
CA GLN A 166 -6.09 -14.68 15.67
C GLN A 166 -5.80 -15.10 14.24
N GLN A 167 -6.25 -16.32 13.93
CA GLN A 167 -6.27 -16.84 12.57
C GLN A 167 -7.70 -17.11 12.17
N MET A 168 -8.07 -16.67 11.00
CA MET A 168 -9.37 -16.95 10.41
C MET A 168 -9.19 -17.53 9.01
N ALA A 169 -9.74 -18.71 8.79
CA ALA A 169 -9.94 -19.27 7.47
C ALA A 169 -11.33 -18.85 6.96
N LEU A 170 -11.40 -18.38 5.73
CA LEU A 170 -12.68 -18.03 5.12
C LEU A 170 -13.32 -19.28 4.54
N PRO A 171 -14.65 -19.46 4.70
CA PRO A 171 -15.33 -20.65 4.24
C PRO A 171 -15.38 -20.75 2.71
N GLY A 172 -15.45 -21.97 2.21
CA GLY A 172 -15.55 -22.28 0.79
C GLY A 172 -14.38 -21.76 -0.03
N ASP A 173 -14.66 -21.08 -1.11
CA ASP A 173 -13.65 -20.54 -2.03
C ASP A 173 -13.02 -19.23 -1.56
N GLY A 174 -13.39 -18.73 -0.39
CA GLY A 174 -12.94 -17.44 0.14
C GLY A 174 -13.66 -16.25 -0.50
N ILE A 175 -13.15 -15.03 -0.22
CA ILE A 175 -13.69 -13.77 -0.73
C ILE A 175 -12.98 -13.39 -2.02
N LEU A 176 -13.72 -13.22 -3.11
CA LEU A 176 -13.17 -12.73 -4.37
C LEU A 176 -12.90 -11.23 -4.28
N ILE A 177 -11.63 -10.87 -4.39
CA ILE A 177 -11.19 -9.49 -4.59
C ILE A 177 -11.26 -9.22 -6.08
N ASN A 178 -12.27 -8.46 -6.49
CA ASN A 178 -12.46 -8.09 -7.89
C ASN A 178 -12.93 -6.63 -7.90
N GLY A 179 -12.02 -5.72 -8.22
CA GLY A 179 -12.32 -4.30 -8.29
C GLY A 179 -13.40 -3.99 -9.34
N ASN A 180 -14.04 -2.86 -9.14
CA ASN A 180 -15.22 -2.47 -9.92
C ASN A 180 -14.86 -1.67 -11.19
N ASP A 181 -13.58 -1.40 -11.40
CA ASP A 181 -13.07 -0.70 -12.57
C ASP A 181 -12.66 -1.70 -13.66
N ALA A 182 -13.07 -1.45 -14.90
CA ALA A 182 -12.68 -2.27 -16.05
C ALA A 182 -11.16 -2.32 -16.30
N LEU A 183 -10.42 -1.34 -15.79
CA LEU A 183 -8.96 -1.18 -15.98
C LEU A 183 -8.14 -1.51 -14.72
N ALA A 184 -8.76 -1.56 -13.53
CA ALA A 184 -8.08 -1.86 -12.28
C ALA A 184 -8.96 -2.74 -11.39
N SER A 185 -8.44 -3.89 -11.01
CA SER A 185 -9.11 -4.84 -10.14
C SER A 185 -8.29 -5.08 -8.90
N PHE A 186 -8.56 -4.34 -7.83
CA PHE A 186 -7.90 -4.54 -6.55
C PHE A 186 -8.80 -4.20 -5.36
N GLY A 187 -8.46 -4.75 -4.20
CA GLY A 187 -9.07 -4.38 -2.94
C GLY A 187 -8.08 -3.66 -2.05
N VAL A 188 -8.52 -2.71 -1.26
CA VAL A 188 -7.69 -2.02 -0.26
C VAL A 188 -7.94 -2.64 1.10
N LEU A 189 -6.87 -3.17 1.68
CA LEU A 189 -6.84 -3.71 3.03
C LEU A 189 -6.33 -2.62 3.97
N THR A 190 -7.16 -2.15 4.85
CA THR A 190 -6.78 -1.17 5.90
C THR A 190 -6.71 -1.86 7.25
N GLN A 191 -5.78 -1.42 8.09
CA GLN A 191 -5.65 -1.86 9.47
C GLN A 191 -5.42 -0.66 10.39
N THR A 192 -5.90 -0.74 11.61
CA THR A 192 -5.57 0.26 12.63
C THR A 192 -4.19 0.00 13.23
N ALA A 193 -3.61 1.00 13.89
CA ALA A 193 -2.32 0.88 14.57
C ALA A 193 -2.33 -0.18 15.70
N ALA A 194 -3.50 -0.54 16.20
CA ALA A 194 -3.66 -1.61 17.19
C ALA A 194 -3.44 -3.02 16.61
N VAL A 195 -3.36 -3.17 15.28
CA VAL A 195 -2.96 -4.40 14.60
C VAL A 195 -1.47 -4.32 14.30
N THR A 196 -0.65 -5.01 15.09
CA THR A 196 0.82 -4.94 15.00
C THR A 196 1.41 -5.80 13.91
N SER A 197 0.70 -6.86 13.51
CA SER A 197 1.08 -7.73 12.38
C SER A 197 -0.16 -8.27 11.70
N LEU A 198 -0.15 -8.29 10.40
CA LEU A 198 -1.23 -8.82 9.56
C LEU A 198 -0.61 -9.62 8.41
N THR A 199 -1.13 -10.82 8.18
CA THR A 199 -0.81 -11.62 7.00
C THR A 199 -2.10 -12.07 6.35
N VAL A 200 -2.23 -11.86 5.06
CA VAL A 200 -3.39 -12.25 4.25
C VAL A 200 -2.99 -13.38 3.32
N PHE A 201 -3.76 -14.45 3.32
CA PHE A 201 -3.58 -15.60 2.45
C PHE A 201 -4.50 -15.50 1.24
N CYS A 202 -3.94 -15.54 0.06
CA CYS A 202 -4.65 -15.46 -1.23
C CYS A 202 -4.36 -16.68 -2.10
N GLY A 203 -5.23 -16.90 -3.11
CA GLY A 203 -5.06 -17.97 -4.09
C GLY A 203 -6.02 -17.83 -5.27
#